data_c214357292296eb67267f5dc6f45a187
#
_entry.id   c214357292296eb67267f5dc6f45a187
#
_cell.length_a   1.000
_cell.length_b   1.000
_cell.length_c   1.000
_cell.angle_alpha   90.00
_cell.angle_beta   90.00
_cell.angle_gamma   90.00
#
_symmetry.space_group_name_H-M   'P 1'
#
loop_
_entity.id
_entity.type
_entity.pdbx_description
1 polymer ?
#
loop_
_entity_poly.entity_id
_entity_poly.type
_entity_poly.pdbx_seq_one_letter_code
_entity_poly.pdbx_strand_id
1 'polypeptide(L)'
;MNHTAEETAVSEKKQKIWQRTRGGVATYLATLKMFSRNARLYLIGSFLMGVNFHVFQLLLNLYLKELGFVESQIGLVISARALGATLLAIPVAIILSRVKLKPLLLTGCIMMAGFSYFITTMDELILLMGFSLLTGMSFAFFRVASGPFYMRNSTSVERTHLFSLSFGMMLLAGMVGALFSGKLVIMLTDFTGDI
;
A
#
# COMPACT_ATOMS: atom_id res chain seq x y z
N MET A 1 -1.79 50.16 20.35
CA MET A 1 -0.92 50.16 19.14
C MET A 1 -0.17 48.86 18.88
N ASN A 2 -0.25 47.81 19.69
CA ASN A 2 0.50 46.54 19.49
C ASN A 2 -0.26 45.47 18.69
N HIS A 3 -1.56 45.56 18.55
CA HIS A 3 -2.37 44.50 17.89
C HIS A 3 -2.15 44.43 16.36
N THR A 4 -1.95 45.57 15.71
CA THR A 4 -1.74 45.68 14.27
C THR A 4 -0.34 45.17 13.81
N ALA A 5 0.67 45.28 14.67
CA ALA A 5 2.01 44.81 14.39
C ALA A 5 2.13 43.26 14.49
N GLU A 6 1.38 42.66 15.40
CA GLU A 6 1.32 41.20 15.56
C GLU A 6 0.53 40.53 14.43
N GLU A 7 -0.55 41.12 13.97
CA GLU A 7 -1.34 40.61 12.83
C GLU A 7 -0.54 40.68 11.50
N THR A 8 0.20 41.77 11.27
CA THR A 8 1.07 41.88 10.10
C THR A 8 2.21 40.86 10.13
N ALA A 9 2.85 40.63 11.27
CA ALA A 9 3.90 39.63 11.40
C ALA A 9 3.41 38.19 11.18
N VAL A 10 2.21 37.86 11.65
CA VAL A 10 1.54 36.57 11.43
C VAL A 10 1.15 36.39 9.96
N SER A 11 0.68 37.47 9.30
CA SER A 11 0.33 37.45 7.88
C SER A 11 1.57 37.24 6.99
N GLU A 12 2.67 37.95 7.25
CA GLU A 12 3.93 37.77 6.53
C GLU A 12 4.52 36.38 6.72
N LYS A 13 4.45 35.81 7.93
CA LYS A 13 4.89 34.45 8.22
C LYS A 13 4.05 33.42 7.47
N LYS A 14 2.74 33.60 7.40
CA LYS A 14 1.84 32.76 6.60
C LYS A 14 2.14 32.86 5.10
N GLN A 15 2.37 34.05 4.56
CA GLN A 15 2.74 34.23 3.15
C GLN A 15 4.08 33.58 2.82
N LYS A 16 5.12 33.73 3.65
CA LYS A 16 6.41 33.05 3.48
C LYS A 16 6.29 31.53 3.52
N ILE A 17 5.48 30.98 4.43
CA ILE A 17 5.21 29.55 4.49
C ILE A 17 4.48 29.10 3.21
N TRP A 18 3.49 29.84 2.75
CA TRP A 18 2.74 29.54 1.53
C TRP A 18 3.59 29.57 0.26
N GLN A 19 4.46 30.56 0.13
CA GLN A 19 5.41 30.64 -0.99
C GLN A 19 6.44 29.50 -0.96
N ARG A 20 6.92 29.13 0.21
CA ARG A 20 7.84 28.00 0.41
C ARG A 20 7.19 26.66 0.08
N THR A 21 5.92 26.51 0.42
CA THR A 21 5.13 25.27 0.13
C THR A 21 4.79 25.17 -1.36
N ARG A 22 4.42 26.29 -2.02
CA ARG A 22 4.19 26.32 -3.48
C ARG A 22 5.47 26.04 -4.27
N GLY A 23 6.59 26.59 -3.87
CA GLY A 23 7.90 26.28 -4.44
C GLY A 23 8.25 24.80 -4.27
N GLY A 24 7.99 24.23 -3.09
CA GLY A 24 8.19 22.81 -2.81
C GLY A 24 7.36 21.89 -3.69
N VAL A 25 6.07 22.15 -3.84
CA VAL A 25 5.17 21.35 -4.69
C VAL A 25 5.57 21.45 -6.17
N ALA A 26 5.89 22.65 -6.67
CA ALA A 26 6.34 22.82 -8.05
C ALA A 26 7.67 22.08 -8.30
N THR A 27 8.59 22.13 -7.35
CA THR A 27 9.85 21.39 -7.41
C THR A 27 9.61 19.88 -7.36
N TYR A 28 8.68 19.41 -6.53
CA TYR A 28 8.28 17.99 -6.49
C TYR A 28 7.67 17.54 -7.83
N LEU A 29 6.77 18.32 -8.42
CA LEU A 29 6.17 18.00 -9.72
C LEU A 29 7.21 18.04 -10.85
N ALA A 30 8.19 18.94 -10.80
CA ALA A 30 9.31 18.95 -11.73
C ALA A 30 10.20 17.70 -11.55
N THR A 31 10.44 17.27 -10.33
CA THR A 31 11.21 16.06 -10.03
C THR A 31 10.49 14.78 -10.52
N LEU A 32 9.14 14.76 -10.51
CA LEU A 32 8.36 13.65 -11.09
C LEU A 32 8.60 13.47 -12.59
N LYS A 33 8.85 14.57 -13.32
CA LYS A 33 9.17 14.53 -14.75
C LYS A 33 10.58 13.98 -15.03
N MET A 34 11.48 14.06 -14.06
CA MET A 34 12.85 13.54 -14.16
C MET A 34 12.93 12.02 -13.99
N PHE A 35 11.93 11.39 -13.33
CA PHE A 35 11.94 9.95 -13.13
C PHE A 35 11.87 9.17 -14.44
N SER A 36 12.66 8.10 -14.52
CA SER A 36 12.61 7.17 -15.64
C SER A 36 11.18 6.62 -15.85
N ARG A 37 10.85 6.25 -17.08
CA ARG A 37 9.55 5.64 -17.41
C ARG A 37 9.26 4.43 -16.51
N ASN A 38 10.28 3.61 -16.26
CA ASN A 38 10.16 2.43 -15.41
C ASN A 38 9.83 2.79 -13.95
N ALA A 39 10.47 3.84 -13.40
CA ALA A 39 10.20 4.31 -12.04
C ALA A 39 8.76 4.81 -11.88
N ARG A 40 8.27 5.57 -12.87
CA ARG A 40 6.88 6.06 -12.88
C ARG A 40 5.86 4.91 -12.95
N LEU A 41 6.07 3.96 -13.84
CA LEU A 41 5.20 2.78 -13.96
C LEU A 41 5.19 1.93 -12.69
N TYR A 42 6.34 1.79 -12.05
CA TYR A 42 6.43 1.07 -10.78
C TYR A 42 5.71 1.80 -9.64
N LEU A 43 5.80 3.13 -9.57
CA LEU A 43 5.04 3.93 -8.60
C LEU A 43 3.52 3.76 -8.77
N ILE A 44 3.04 3.81 -10.01
CA ILE A 44 1.63 3.58 -10.33
C ILE A 44 1.23 2.15 -9.92
N GLY A 45 2.03 1.15 -10.28
CA GLY A 45 1.81 -0.23 -9.87
C GLY A 45 1.80 -0.40 -8.35
N SER A 46 2.71 0.28 -7.63
CA SER A 46 2.76 0.27 -6.17
C SER A 46 1.51 0.88 -5.54
N PHE A 47 1.01 1.96 -6.12
CA PHE A 47 -0.24 2.60 -5.68
C PHE A 47 -1.44 1.66 -5.85
N LEU A 48 -1.60 1.07 -7.05
CA LEU A 48 -2.68 0.13 -7.33
C LEU A 48 -2.62 -1.12 -6.42
N MET A 49 -1.42 -1.66 -6.21
CA MET A 49 -1.21 -2.76 -5.27
C MET A 49 -1.54 -2.36 -3.82
N GLY A 50 -1.21 -1.13 -3.43
CA GLY A 50 -1.57 -0.57 -2.13
C GLY A 50 -3.08 -0.45 -1.95
N VAL A 51 -3.78 0.10 -2.93
CA VAL A 51 -5.26 0.17 -2.93
C VAL A 51 -5.87 -1.22 -2.81
N ASN A 52 -5.45 -2.15 -3.67
CA ASN A 52 -5.93 -3.54 -3.63
C ASN A 52 -5.70 -4.18 -2.25
N PHE A 53 -4.52 -3.99 -1.66
CA PHE A 53 -4.18 -4.52 -0.34
C PHE A 53 -5.13 -4.01 0.74
N HIS A 54 -5.40 -2.71 0.78
CA HIS A 54 -6.28 -2.10 1.79
C HIS A 54 -7.75 -2.47 1.59
N VAL A 55 -8.23 -2.50 0.34
CA VAL A 55 -9.58 -2.96 0.00
C VAL A 55 -9.76 -4.41 0.44
N PHE A 56 -8.83 -5.29 0.05
CA PHE A 56 -8.90 -6.71 0.43
C PHE A 56 -8.87 -6.90 1.94
N GLN A 57 -8.03 -6.14 2.66
CA GLN A 57 -7.94 -6.26 4.12
C GLN A 57 -9.24 -5.85 4.81
N LEU A 58 -9.89 -4.78 4.35
CA LEU A 58 -11.15 -4.33 4.94
C LEU A 58 -12.28 -5.32 4.64
N LEU A 59 -12.41 -5.74 3.38
CA LEU A 59 -13.43 -6.70 2.97
C LEU A 59 -13.24 -8.07 3.65
N LEU A 60 -12.00 -8.52 3.82
CA LEU A 60 -11.71 -9.75 4.56
C LEU A 60 -12.17 -9.67 6.02
N ASN A 61 -11.94 -8.54 6.70
CA ASN A 61 -12.41 -8.37 8.07
C ASN A 61 -13.94 -8.45 8.17
N LEU A 62 -14.65 -7.84 7.24
CA LEU A 62 -16.12 -7.90 7.19
C LEU A 62 -16.59 -9.32 6.89
N TYR A 63 -16.01 -9.96 5.89
CA TYR A 63 -16.32 -11.34 5.51
C TYR A 63 -16.14 -12.32 6.69
N LEU A 64 -15.04 -12.21 7.44
CA LEU A 64 -14.80 -13.06 8.61
C LEU A 64 -15.82 -12.79 9.73
N LYS A 65 -16.26 -11.53 9.90
CA LYS A 65 -17.34 -11.21 10.85
C LYS A 65 -18.67 -11.82 10.45
N GLU A 66 -19.03 -11.79 9.17
CA GLU A 66 -20.26 -12.41 8.64
C GLU A 66 -20.23 -13.93 8.81
N LEU A 67 -19.07 -14.57 8.70
CA LEU A 67 -18.89 -15.99 9.02
C LEU A 67 -19.01 -16.30 10.52
N GLY A 68 -19.17 -15.29 11.37
CA GLY A 68 -19.33 -15.45 12.83
C GLY A 68 -18.03 -15.58 13.61
N PHE A 69 -16.88 -15.30 13.01
CA PHE A 69 -15.60 -15.30 13.72
C PHE A 69 -15.51 -14.14 14.72
N VAL A 70 -15.03 -14.45 15.93
CA VAL A 70 -14.76 -13.43 16.95
C VAL A 70 -13.48 -12.65 16.65
N GLU A 71 -13.36 -11.44 17.20
CA GLU A 71 -12.21 -10.55 16.94
C GLU A 71 -10.84 -11.19 17.16
N SER A 72 -10.71 -12.07 18.15
CA SER A 72 -9.46 -12.81 18.42
C SER A 72 -9.07 -13.73 17.26
N GLN A 73 -10.03 -14.43 16.66
CA GLN A 73 -9.81 -15.33 15.53
C GLN A 73 -9.47 -14.54 14.27
N ILE A 74 -10.16 -13.41 14.03
CA ILE A 74 -9.82 -12.49 12.95
C ILE A 74 -8.39 -11.96 13.12
N GLY A 75 -8.01 -11.61 14.36
CA GLY A 75 -6.65 -11.22 14.70
C GLY A 75 -5.61 -12.29 14.37
N LEU A 76 -5.91 -13.58 14.59
CA LEU A 76 -5.03 -14.70 14.21
C LEU A 76 -4.83 -14.80 12.70
N VAL A 77 -5.89 -14.65 11.90
CA VAL A 77 -5.83 -14.67 10.43
C VAL A 77 -4.95 -13.52 9.90
N ILE A 78 -5.12 -12.31 10.45
CA ILE A 78 -4.31 -11.14 10.07
C ILE A 78 -2.85 -11.35 10.50
N SER A 79 -2.61 -11.87 11.70
CA SER A 79 -1.26 -12.14 12.21
C SER A 79 -0.55 -13.21 11.40
N ALA A 80 -1.25 -14.26 10.96
CA ALA A 80 -0.71 -15.28 10.06
C ALA A 80 -0.21 -14.67 8.75
N ARG A 81 -0.95 -13.71 8.18
CA ARG A 81 -0.53 -12.97 6.99
C ARG A 81 0.74 -12.14 7.21
N ALA A 82 0.83 -11.45 8.35
CA ALA A 82 2.02 -10.69 8.71
C ALA A 82 3.25 -11.61 8.91
N LEU A 83 3.04 -12.76 9.56
CA LEU A 83 4.08 -13.78 9.71
C LEU A 83 4.56 -14.30 8.37
N GLY A 84 3.66 -14.63 7.44
CA GLY A 84 4.01 -15.08 6.09
C GLY A 84 4.89 -14.06 5.35
N ALA A 85 4.52 -12.78 5.40
CA ALA A 85 5.30 -11.72 4.80
C ALA A 85 6.71 -11.59 5.40
N THR A 86 6.83 -11.77 6.72
CA THR A 86 8.11 -11.68 7.42
C THR A 86 8.99 -12.91 7.15
N LEU A 87 8.43 -14.12 7.21
CA LEU A 87 9.17 -15.37 6.98
C LEU A 87 9.79 -15.41 5.58
N LEU A 88 9.06 -14.96 4.57
CA LEU A 88 9.55 -15.00 3.19
C LEU A 88 10.43 -13.79 2.82
N ALA A 89 10.49 -12.74 3.62
CA ALA A 89 11.26 -11.54 3.31
C ALA A 89 12.75 -11.85 3.06
N ILE A 90 13.38 -12.66 3.92
CA ILE A 90 14.80 -13.03 3.79
C ILE A 90 15.03 -13.94 2.58
N PRO A 91 14.30 -15.05 2.38
CA PRO A 91 14.44 -15.89 1.18
C PRO A 91 14.23 -15.10 -0.12
N VAL A 92 13.23 -14.22 -0.17
CA VAL A 92 12.98 -13.37 -1.36
C VAL A 92 14.14 -12.42 -1.62
N ALA A 93 14.74 -11.82 -0.60
CA ALA A 93 15.91 -10.97 -0.76
C ALA A 93 17.10 -11.72 -1.38
N ILE A 94 17.31 -12.98 -0.99
CA ILE A 94 18.35 -13.85 -1.56
C ILE A 94 18.01 -14.20 -3.02
N ILE A 95 16.78 -14.59 -3.31
CA ILE A 95 16.32 -14.93 -4.66
C ILE A 95 16.46 -13.72 -5.60
N LEU A 96 16.12 -12.53 -5.11
CA LEU A 96 16.18 -11.28 -5.87
C LEU A 96 17.59 -10.91 -6.35
N SER A 97 18.63 -11.39 -5.67
CA SER A 97 20.02 -11.21 -6.10
C SER A 97 20.36 -12.04 -7.35
N ARG A 98 19.62 -13.10 -7.63
CA ARG A 98 19.89 -14.09 -8.69
C ARG A 98 18.88 -14.08 -9.84
N VAL A 99 17.68 -13.56 -9.62
CA VAL A 99 16.56 -13.62 -10.58
C VAL A 99 16.21 -12.23 -11.09
N LYS A 100 15.70 -12.15 -12.32
CA LYS A 100 15.17 -10.91 -12.88
C LYS A 100 13.92 -10.46 -12.10
N LEU A 101 13.82 -9.17 -11.84
CA LEU A 101 12.75 -8.57 -11.03
C LEU A 101 11.34 -8.79 -11.60
N LYS A 102 11.20 -8.71 -12.94
CA LYS A 102 9.89 -8.80 -13.60
C LYS A 102 9.18 -10.16 -13.38
N PRO A 103 9.80 -11.32 -13.61
CA PRO A 103 9.15 -12.60 -13.34
C PRO A 103 8.84 -12.77 -11.85
N LEU A 104 9.72 -12.29 -10.96
CA LEU A 104 9.51 -12.36 -9.51
C LEU A 104 8.25 -11.62 -9.08
N LEU A 105 8.05 -10.41 -9.57
CA LEU A 105 6.84 -9.61 -9.29
C LEU A 105 5.58 -10.27 -9.87
N LEU A 106 5.64 -10.80 -11.09
CA LEU A 106 4.51 -11.50 -11.70
C LEU A 106 4.11 -12.74 -10.90
N THR A 107 5.10 -13.56 -10.49
CA THR A 107 4.84 -14.73 -9.64
C THR A 107 4.16 -14.31 -8.33
N GLY A 108 4.68 -13.27 -7.65
CA GLY A 108 4.06 -12.75 -6.43
C GLY A 108 2.62 -12.30 -6.64
N CYS A 109 2.32 -11.60 -7.75
CA CYS A 109 0.95 -11.16 -8.07
C CYS A 109 0.01 -12.34 -8.33
N ILE A 110 0.45 -13.34 -9.11
CA ILE A 110 -0.37 -14.52 -9.43
C ILE A 110 -0.65 -15.34 -8.16
N MET A 111 0.38 -15.59 -7.35
CA MET A 111 0.22 -16.31 -6.08
C MET A 111 -0.70 -15.55 -5.13
N MET A 112 -0.54 -14.22 -5.02
CA MET A 112 -1.40 -13.40 -4.17
C MET A 112 -2.86 -13.48 -4.62
N ALA A 113 -3.14 -13.37 -5.91
CA ALA A 113 -4.50 -13.47 -6.46
C ALA A 113 -5.11 -14.87 -6.19
N GLY A 114 -4.34 -15.93 -6.45
CA GLY A 114 -4.79 -17.30 -6.23
C GLY A 114 -5.10 -17.59 -4.77
N PHE A 115 -4.18 -17.26 -3.85
CA PHE A 115 -4.42 -17.52 -2.43
C PHE A 115 -5.51 -16.62 -1.84
N SER A 116 -5.65 -15.38 -2.32
CA SER A 116 -6.77 -14.51 -1.92
C SER A 116 -8.11 -15.08 -2.37
N TYR A 117 -8.19 -15.70 -3.54
CA TYR A 117 -9.38 -16.39 -4.00
C TYR A 117 -9.74 -17.58 -3.08
N PHE A 118 -8.76 -18.41 -2.72
CA PHE A 118 -9.02 -19.53 -1.81
C PHE A 118 -9.49 -19.09 -0.42
N ILE A 119 -9.04 -17.96 0.11
CA ILE A 119 -9.54 -17.41 1.38
C ILE A 119 -11.05 -17.18 1.32
N THR A 120 -11.61 -16.75 0.20
CA THR A 120 -13.05 -16.46 0.06
C THR A 120 -13.91 -17.72 -0.11
N THR A 121 -13.30 -18.89 -0.24
CA THR A 121 -14.00 -20.17 -0.42
C THR A 121 -13.90 -21.08 0.79
N MET A 122 -13.20 -20.66 1.86
CA MET A 122 -12.94 -21.46 3.05
C MET A 122 -13.64 -20.87 4.27
N ASP A 123 -14.21 -21.78 5.10
CA ASP A 123 -14.93 -21.41 6.33
C ASP A 123 -14.18 -21.87 7.58
N GLU A 124 -13.14 -22.69 7.46
CA GLU A 124 -12.37 -23.20 8.58
C GLU A 124 -11.22 -22.29 8.97
N LEU A 125 -11.11 -21.94 10.27
CA LEU A 125 -10.11 -21.03 10.80
C LEU A 125 -8.66 -21.43 10.42
N ILE A 126 -8.34 -22.72 10.49
CA ILE A 126 -6.98 -23.22 10.20
C ILE A 126 -6.64 -23.01 8.73
N LEU A 127 -7.58 -23.28 7.82
CA LEU A 127 -7.39 -23.05 6.38
C LEU A 127 -7.29 -21.56 6.05
N LEU A 128 -8.14 -20.73 6.67
CA LEU A 128 -8.06 -19.27 6.54
C LEU A 128 -6.71 -18.73 6.99
N MET A 129 -6.18 -19.19 8.12
CA MET A 129 -4.84 -18.84 8.60
C MET A 129 -3.76 -19.31 7.62
N GLY A 130 -3.85 -20.53 7.11
CA GLY A 130 -2.91 -21.09 6.14
C GLY A 130 -2.85 -20.30 4.84
N PHE A 131 -4.00 -20.02 4.23
CA PHE A 131 -4.05 -19.21 2.99
C PHE A 131 -3.71 -17.75 3.24
N SER A 132 -4.02 -17.18 4.40
CA SER A 132 -3.56 -15.84 4.79
C SER A 132 -2.06 -15.77 4.91
N LEU A 133 -1.42 -16.75 5.51
CA LEU A 133 0.05 -16.86 5.57
C LEU A 133 0.66 -16.91 4.16
N LEU A 134 0.11 -17.75 3.27
CA LEU A 134 0.56 -17.85 1.87
C LEU A 134 0.35 -16.54 1.10
N THR A 135 -0.75 -15.83 1.34
CA THR A 135 -1.00 -14.50 0.77
C THR A 135 0.03 -13.49 1.27
N GLY A 136 0.37 -13.53 2.55
CA GLY A 136 1.44 -12.72 3.15
C GLY A 136 2.80 -13.01 2.51
N MET A 137 3.15 -14.28 2.34
CA MET A 137 4.36 -14.71 1.63
C MET A 137 4.41 -14.14 0.21
N SER A 138 3.29 -14.18 -0.51
CA SER A 138 3.19 -13.63 -1.87
C SER A 138 3.42 -12.11 -1.90
N PHE A 139 2.92 -11.39 -0.90
CA PHE A 139 3.14 -9.95 -0.78
C PHE A 139 4.59 -9.57 -0.49
N ALA A 140 5.37 -10.45 0.15
CA ALA A 140 6.79 -10.24 0.39
C ALA A 140 7.59 -10.05 -0.92
N PHE A 141 7.21 -10.74 -2.02
CA PHE A 141 7.85 -10.56 -3.33
C PHE A 141 7.79 -9.10 -3.79
N PHE A 142 6.63 -8.48 -3.65
CA PHE A 142 6.47 -7.09 -4.05
C PHE A 142 7.21 -6.13 -3.10
N ARG A 143 7.08 -6.34 -1.81
CA ARG A 143 7.63 -5.46 -0.78
C ARG A 143 9.15 -5.45 -0.77
N VAL A 144 9.79 -6.62 -0.88
CA VAL A 144 11.25 -6.74 -0.91
C VAL A 144 11.83 -6.23 -2.24
N ALA A 145 11.12 -6.44 -3.35
CA ALA A 145 11.57 -6.01 -4.66
C ALA A 145 11.62 -4.48 -4.84
N SER A 146 10.83 -3.72 -4.07
CA SER A 146 10.72 -2.27 -4.22
C SER A 146 12.04 -1.52 -4.03
N GLY A 147 12.79 -1.86 -2.98
CA GLY A 147 14.08 -1.21 -2.66
C GLY A 147 15.10 -1.35 -3.80
N PRO A 148 15.50 -2.56 -4.19
CA PRO A 148 16.42 -2.81 -5.31
C PRO A 148 15.92 -2.25 -6.65
N PHE A 149 14.60 -2.24 -6.87
CA PHE A 149 14.03 -1.64 -8.07
C PHE A 149 14.31 -0.13 -8.13
N TYR A 150 14.04 0.59 -7.06
CA TYR A 150 14.32 2.01 -6.98
C TYR A 150 15.81 2.31 -7.11
N MET A 151 16.67 1.50 -6.48
CA MET A 151 18.11 1.64 -6.60
C MET A 151 18.64 1.49 -8.03
N ARG A 152 18.05 0.58 -8.82
CA ARG A 152 18.47 0.31 -10.21
C ARG A 152 17.92 1.33 -11.21
N ASN A 153 16.82 2.00 -10.90
CA ASN A 153 16.10 2.87 -11.83
C ASN A 153 16.12 4.35 -11.44
N SER A 154 16.97 4.76 -10.48
CA SER A 154 17.12 6.15 -10.03
C SER A 154 18.58 6.51 -9.79
N THR A 155 18.92 7.77 -10.01
CA THR A 155 20.20 8.37 -9.58
C THR A 155 20.20 8.55 -8.05
N SER A 156 21.38 8.78 -7.45
CA SER A 156 21.50 8.98 -5.99
C SER A 156 20.67 10.16 -5.47
N VAL A 157 20.52 11.21 -6.27
CA VAL A 157 19.72 12.40 -5.91
C VAL A 157 18.22 12.11 -6.01
N GLU A 158 17.79 11.44 -7.08
CA GLU A 158 16.38 11.07 -7.30
C GLU A 158 15.88 10.02 -6.31
N ARG A 159 16.77 9.18 -5.78
CA ARG A 159 16.43 8.06 -4.92
C ARG A 159 15.69 8.49 -3.66
N THR A 160 16.15 9.54 -2.99
CA THR A 160 15.49 10.06 -1.77
C THR A 160 14.06 10.52 -2.08
N HIS A 161 13.88 11.25 -3.19
CA HIS A 161 12.56 11.71 -3.62
C HIS A 161 11.65 10.56 -4.02
N LEU A 162 12.19 9.54 -4.66
CA LEU A 162 11.44 8.37 -5.11
C LEU A 162 10.93 7.54 -3.92
N PHE A 163 11.77 7.34 -2.89
CA PHE A 163 11.36 6.65 -1.65
C PHE A 163 10.29 7.45 -0.90
N SER A 164 10.48 8.75 -0.73
CA SER A 164 9.50 9.62 -0.06
C SER A 164 8.16 9.63 -0.78
N LEU A 165 8.19 9.70 -2.12
CA LEU A 165 6.97 9.66 -2.93
C LEU A 165 6.28 8.31 -2.85
N SER A 166 7.05 7.21 -2.91
CA SER A 166 6.51 5.86 -2.76
C SER A 166 5.80 5.66 -1.43
N PHE A 167 6.39 6.18 -0.35
CA PHE A 167 5.76 6.15 0.97
C PHE A 167 4.47 6.99 1.02
N GLY A 168 4.50 8.20 0.46
CA GLY A 168 3.31 9.06 0.35
C GLY A 168 2.20 8.40 -0.47
N MET A 169 2.54 7.75 -1.60
CA MET A 169 1.58 7.01 -2.42
C MET A 169 0.99 5.80 -1.69
N MET A 170 1.77 5.14 -0.84
CA MET A 170 1.27 4.04 0.01
C MET A 170 0.22 4.53 1.01
N LEU A 171 0.46 5.70 1.64
CA LEU A 171 -0.53 6.32 2.54
C LEU A 171 -1.80 6.74 1.79
N LEU A 172 -1.66 7.38 0.63
CA LEU A 172 -2.78 7.73 -0.24
C LEU A 172 -3.55 6.50 -0.71
N ALA A 173 -2.86 5.42 -1.05
CA ALA A 173 -3.50 4.15 -1.42
C ALA A 173 -4.33 3.58 -0.27
N GLY A 174 -3.88 3.72 0.98
CA GLY A 174 -4.64 3.35 2.16
C GLY A 174 -5.94 4.15 2.30
N MET A 175 -5.86 5.48 2.14
CA MET A 175 -7.04 6.35 2.19
C MET A 175 -8.04 6.03 1.07
N VAL A 176 -7.56 5.93 -0.17
CA VAL A 176 -8.40 5.60 -1.34
C VAL A 176 -9.01 4.21 -1.19
N GLY A 177 -8.22 3.22 -0.75
CA GLY A 177 -8.69 1.85 -0.52
C GLY A 177 -9.79 1.80 0.55
N ALA A 178 -9.62 2.51 1.67
CA ALA A 178 -10.62 2.57 2.72
C ALA A 178 -11.93 3.25 2.26
N LEU A 179 -11.83 4.37 1.53
CA LEU A 179 -13.00 5.07 0.99
C LEU A 179 -13.72 4.23 -0.06
N PHE A 180 -12.97 3.56 -0.94
CA PHE A 180 -13.53 2.71 -1.99
C PHE A 180 -14.25 1.50 -1.41
N SER A 181 -13.63 0.79 -0.48
CA SER A 181 -14.25 -0.37 0.17
C SER A 181 -15.45 0.02 1.03
N GLY A 182 -15.41 1.14 1.74
CA GLY A 182 -16.57 1.64 2.50
C GLY A 182 -17.77 1.93 1.59
N LYS A 183 -17.56 2.62 0.45
CA LYS A 183 -18.61 2.85 -0.54
C LYS A 183 -19.12 1.55 -1.16
N LEU A 184 -18.22 0.62 -1.47
CA LEU A 184 -18.60 -0.67 -2.04
C LEU A 184 -19.53 -1.45 -1.11
N VAL A 185 -19.22 -1.48 0.19
CA VAL A 185 -20.07 -2.13 1.19
C VAL A 185 -21.45 -1.49 1.24
N ILE A 186 -21.54 -0.16 1.33
CA ILE A 186 -22.84 0.55 1.34
C ILE A 186 -23.65 0.23 0.07
N MET A 187 -23.03 0.29 -1.12
CA MET A 187 -23.74 -0.01 -2.37
C MET A 187 -24.23 -1.47 -2.43
N LEU A 188 -23.45 -2.41 -1.89
CA LEU A 188 -23.86 -3.81 -1.87
C LEU A 188 -24.99 -4.05 -0.87
N THR A 189 -24.96 -3.43 0.31
CA THR A 189 -26.04 -3.51 1.29
C THR A 189 -27.33 -2.89 0.76
N ASP A 190 -27.25 -1.73 0.10
CA ASP A 190 -28.42 -1.11 -0.53
C ASP A 190 -29.03 -1.95 -1.66
N PHE A 191 -28.19 -2.71 -2.39
CA PHE A 191 -28.63 -3.53 -3.51
C PHE A 191 -29.20 -4.89 -3.09
N THR A 192 -28.72 -5.46 -1.97
CA THR A 192 -29.14 -6.78 -1.49
C THR A 192 -30.35 -6.71 -0.54
N GLY A 193 -30.68 -5.52 -0.04
CA GLY A 193 -31.89 -5.31 0.77
C GLY A 193 -31.92 -5.98 2.14
N ASP A 194 -30.82 -6.63 2.56
CA ASP A 194 -30.64 -7.32 3.82
C ASP A 194 -29.17 -7.29 4.27
N ILE A 195 -28.95 -6.67 5.38
CA ILE A 195 -28.14 -7.20 6.50
C ILE A 195 -28.63 -6.56 7.78
#